data_7e765e69f9ad785698072857227cc9eb
#
_entry.id   7e765e69f9ad785698072857227cc9eb
#
_cell.length_a   1.000
_cell.length_b   1.000
_cell.length_c   1.000
_cell.angle_alpha   90.00
_cell.angle_beta   90.00
_cell.angle_gamma   90.00
#
_symmetry.space_group_name_H-M   'P 1'
#
loop_
_entity.id
_entity.type
_entity.pdbx_description
1 polymer ?
#
loop_
_entity_poly.entity_id
_entity_poly.type
_entity_poly.pdbx_seq_one_letter_code
_entity_poly.pdbx_strand_id
1 'polypeptide(L)'
;MSRPHGIPLPSARRSSDSNETESAFDDDKQGQPRPREGVRQLTGAERVRTLVESNASVSLTLPGARDCRAFDEFGTGMPVARTVTPDGDVILLVSGESAAARAAAHAQDDDLTAVIEITDVAPVSVPHRIRGRARLTGWLTPVRGDDRPACAALLAERRPAAGLPAPDGPPEPPYAVSPAWTMLRLEVGEITLDDLWGAEHVEPEALAAAEPDPMAAHETELLQHLYAAHGDRLGTLCGLVGARGAEHLTAVPLALDRLGLRIRFTGGAAGPFDARFDFPEPVADICGLRRAVHTLFSAAAH
;
A
#
# COMPACT_ATOMS: atom_id res chain seq x y z
N MET A 1 37.03 -57.40 39.22
CA MET A 1 36.69 -56.00 39.55
C MET A 1 36.06 -55.38 38.35
N SER A 2 34.75 -55.25 38.38
CA SER A 2 33.88 -54.88 37.27
C SER A 2 33.86 -53.38 37.03
N ARG A 3 33.94 -52.96 35.77
CA ARG A 3 33.67 -51.56 35.32
C ARG A 3 32.18 -51.39 35.16
N PRO A 4 31.56 -50.25 35.54
CA PRO A 4 30.18 -49.96 35.24
C PRO A 4 30.02 -49.37 33.84
N HIS A 5 28.93 -49.76 33.19
CA HIS A 5 28.52 -49.40 31.84
C HIS A 5 28.16 -47.89 31.76
N GLY A 6 28.67 -47.24 30.69
CA GLY A 6 28.27 -45.90 30.31
C GLY A 6 26.85 -45.81 29.74
N ILE A 7 26.12 -44.87 30.21
CA ILE A 7 24.75 -44.47 29.71
C ILE A 7 24.95 -43.78 28.36
N PRO A 8 24.21 -44.13 27.29
CA PRO A 8 24.30 -43.40 26.03
C PRO A 8 23.52 -42.06 26.14
N LEU A 9 24.17 -40.98 25.70
CA LEU A 9 23.57 -39.66 25.55
C LEU A 9 22.53 -39.70 24.43
N PRO A 10 21.37 -39.05 24.60
CA PRO A 10 20.36 -38.92 23.53
C PRO A 10 20.89 -38.00 22.42
N SER A 11 20.81 -38.50 21.19
CA SER A 11 21.13 -37.75 19.98
C SER A 11 20.27 -36.51 19.89
N ALA A 12 20.91 -35.34 19.79
CA ALA A 12 20.25 -34.09 19.46
C ALA A 12 19.56 -34.21 18.09
N ARG A 13 18.26 -34.23 18.08
CA ARG A 13 17.47 -33.98 16.89
C ARG A 13 17.73 -32.55 16.48
N ARG A 14 18.22 -32.32 15.27
CA ARG A 14 18.19 -31.01 14.62
C ARG A 14 16.73 -30.69 14.37
N SER A 15 16.21 -29.78 15.13
CA SER A 15 14.98 -29.08 14.77
C SER A 15 15.30 -28.14 13.64
N SER A 16 14.76 -28.45 12.48
CA SER A 16 14.68 -27.54 11.35
C SER A 16 13.51 -26.58 11.62
N ASP A 17 13.78 -25.55 12.40
CA ASP A 17 12.87 -24.40 12.56
C ASP A 17 13.36 -23.26 11.65
N SER A 18 12.96 -23.34 10.42
CA SER A 18 13.05 -22.25 9.47
C SER A 18 11.83 -22.31 8.57
N ASN A 19 10.64 -22.04 9.13
CA ASN A 19 9.43 -21.90 8.32
C ASN A 19 8.26 -21.22 9.06
N GLU A 20 8.50 -20.31 10.00
CA GLU A 20 7.40 -19.65 10.71
C GLU A 20 7.17 -18.19 10.30
N THR A 21 7.95 -17.63 9.38
CA THR A 21 7.77 -16.23 8.93
C THR A 21 7.00 -16.10 7.63
N GLU A 22 6.79 -17.18 6.87
CA GLU A 22 6.00 -17.16 5.62
C GLU A 22 4.50 -17.36 5.83
N SER A 23 4.07 -17.84 6.99
CA SER A 23 2.68 -18.27 7.22
C SER A 23 1.68 -17.14 7.48
N ALA A 24 2.11 -15.94 7.85
CA ALA A 24 1.19 -14.85 8.17
C ALA A 24 0.58 -14.14 6.93
N PHE A 25 1.17 -14.34 5.74
CA PHE A 25 0.69 -13.72 4.49
C PHE A 25 -0.24 -14.62 3.67
N ASP A 26 -0.36 -15.90 4.01
CA ASP A 26 -0.99 -16.89 3.13
C ASP A 26 -2.48 -17.13 3.41
N ASP A 27 -2.98 -16.75 4.58
CA ASP A 27 -4.35 -17.09 5.00
C ASP A 27 -5.44 -16.22 4.32
N ASP A 28 -5.08 -15.00 3.88
CA ASP A 28 -6.00 -14.10 3.15
C ASP A 28 -6.04 -14.36 1.62
N LYS A 29 -5.18 -15.22 1.10
CA LYS A 29 -5.01 -15.45 -0.36
C LYS A 29 -5.98 -16.44 -0.96
N GLN A 30 -6.70 -17.21 -0.15
CA GLN A 30 -7.61 -18.25 -0.62
C GLN A 30 -8.92 -17.71 -1.18
N GLY A 31 -8.90 -16.78 -2.10
CA GLY A 31 -10.14 -16.36 -2.72
C GLY A 31 -10.09 -15.09 -3.56
N GLN A 32 -8.96 -14.42 -3.65
CA GLN A 32 -8.85 -13.26 -4.53
C GLN A 32 -8.72 -13.70 -6.00
N PRO A 33 -9.68 -13.34 -6.87
CA PRO A 33 -9.56 -13.60 -8.29
C PRO A 33 -8.39 -12.83 -8.88
N ARG A 34 -7.55 -13.51 -9.69
CA ARG A 34 -6.43 -12.88 -10.39
C ARG A 34 -6.79 -12.63 -11.84
N PRO A 35 -6.29 -11.54 -12.46
CA PRO A 35 -6.52 -11.28 -13.87
C PRO A 35 -5.84 -12.33 -14.74
N ARG A 36 -6.35 -12.48 -15.96
CA ARG A 36 -5.73 -13.35 -16.98
C ARG A 36 -4.43 -12.73 -17.48
N GLU A 37 -3.48 -13.58 -17.91
CA GLU A 37 -2.24 -13.14 -18.54
C GLU A 37 -2.51 -12.26 -19.77
N GLY A 38 -1.63 -11.29 -20.04
CA GLY A 38 -1.67 -10.46 -21.23
C GLY A 38 -2.39 -9.11 -21.09
N VAL A 39 -2.91 -8.75 -19.92
CA VAL A 39 -3.45 -7.41 -19.66
C VAL A 39 -2.34 -6.43 -19.25
N ARG A 40 -2.51 -5.15 -19.64
CA ARG A 40 -1.57 -4.10 -19.27
C ARG A 40 -1.65 -3.78 -17.78
N GLN A 41 -0.48 -3.65 -17.14
CA GLN A 41 -0.36 -3.32 -15.73
C GLN A 41 0.77 -2.33 -15.50
N LEU A 42 0.68 -1.59 -14.42
CA LEU A 42 1.79 -0.83 -13.88
C LEU A 42 2.89 -1.78 -13.41
N THR A 43 4.13 -1.35 -13.48
CA THR A 43 5.24 -2.09 -12.85
C THR A 43 5.05 -2.16 -11.33
N GLY A 44 5.65 -3.14 -10.66
CA GLY A 44 5.60 -3.24 -9.20
C GLY A 44 6.10 -1.97 -8.52
N ALA A 45 7.16 -1.39 -9.05
CA ALA A 45 7.71 -0.14 -8.53
C ALA A 45 6.73 1.03 -8.63
N GLU A 46 6.02 1.20 -9.76
CA GLU A 46 4.98 2.22 -9.91
C GLU A 46 3.79 1.98 -8.95
N ARG A 47 3.40 0.72 -8.74
CA ARG A 47 2.34 0.37 -7.79
C ARG A 47 2.76 0.66 -6.35
N VAL A 48 3.97 0.28 -5.94
CA VAL A 48 4.50 0.63 -4.60
C VAL A 48 4.59 2.14 -4.44
N ARG A 49 5.15 2.85 -5.43
CA ARG A 49 5.23 4.32 -5.41
C ARG A 49 3.86 4.95 -5.22
N THR A 50 2.87 4.49 -5.97
CA THR A 50 1.47 4.93 -5.87
C THR A 50 0.91 4.68 -4.47
N LEU A 51 1.15 3.50 -3.88
CA LEU A 51 0.70 3.17 -2.53
C LEU A 51 1.37 4.05 -1.47
N VAL A 52 2.69 4.27 -1.56
CA VAL A 52 3.39 5.14 -0.62
C VAL A 52 2.83 6.56 -0.66
N GLU A 53 2.49 7.09 -1.82
CA GLU A 53 2.02 8.46 -1.99
C GLU A 53 0.49 8.61 -1.91
N SER A 54 -0.24 7.50 -1.73
CA SER A 54 -1.70 7.49 -1.59
C SER A 54 -2.15 7.79 -0.16
N ASN A 55 -3.48 7.78 0.05
CA ASN A 55 -4.11 7.86 1.36
C ASN A 55 -4.36 6.48 2.00
N ALA A 56 -3.77 5.41 1.46
CA ALA A 56 -3.89 4.07 2.02
C ALA A 56 -3.39 4.02 3.48
N SER A 57 -3.98 3.14 4.28
CA SER A 57 -3.58 2.96 5.68
C SER A 57 -2.11 2.52 5.77
N VAL A 58 -1.39 3.09 6.73
CA VAL A 58 0.02 2.75 6.96
C VAL A 58 0.24 2.41 8.42
N SER A 59 1.08 1.44 8.69
CA SER A 59 1.64 1.18 10.02
C SER A 59 3.15 1.29 9.98
N LEU A 60 3.75 1.76 11.09
CA LEU A 60 5.19 1.84 11.30
C LEU A 60 5.55 0.96 12.48
N THR A 61 6.42 0.00 12.25
CA THR A 61 6.87 -0.96 13.26
C THR A 61 8.38 -0.91 13.40
N LEU A 62 8.87 -0.95 14.64
CA LEU A 62 10.28 -1.04 14.98
C LEU A 62 10.59 -2.47 15.47
N PRO A 63 11.20 -3.34 14.66
CA PRO A 63 11.57 -4.69 15.07
C PRO A 63 12.53 -4.64 16.27
N GLY A 64 12.24 -5.43 17.32
CA GLY A 64 13.08 -5.47 18.54
C GLY A 64 12.75 -4.44 19.61
N ALA A 65 11.96 -3.42 19.33
CA ALA A 65 11.41 -2.55 20.36
C ALA A 65 10.29 -3.30 21.11
N ARG A 66 10.66 -3.95 22.22
CA ARG A 66 9.68 -4.56 23.12
C ARG A 66 8.79 -3.44 23.64
N ASP A 67 7.50 -3.50 23.47
CA ASP A 67 6.49 -2.55 24.01
C ASP A 67 6.15 -1.28 23.22
N CYS A 68 6.52 -1.13 21.93
CA CYS A 68 6.02 0.00 21.15
C CYS A 68 4.48 0.01 21.01
N ARG A 69 3.81 -1.13 21.17
CA ARG A 69 2.34 -1.22 21.12
C ARG A 69 1.63 -0.67 22.37
N ALA A 70 2.28 -0.72 23.54
CA ALA A 70 1.66 -0.29 24.79
C ALA A 70 1.52 1.23 24.94
N PHE A 71 2.26 2.01 24.13
CA PHE A 71 2.23 3.49 24.19
C PHE A 71 1.43 4.13 23.05
N ASP A 72 0.84 3.33 22.17
CA ASP A 72 0.14 3.83 20.99
C ASP A 72 -1.38 3.76 21.10
N GLU A 73 -1.90 3.73 22.35
CA GLU A 73 -3.36 3.74 22.62
C GLU A 73 -4.10 4.92 22.00
N PHE A 74 -3.38 5.94 21.50
CA PHE A 74 -3.97 7.15 20.91
C PHE A 74 -3.64 7.33 19.42
N GLY A 75 -3.08 6.33 18.73
CA GLY A 75 -2.76 6.44 17.29
C GLY A 75 -1.64 7.43 16.98
N THR A 76 -0.81 7.79 17.95
CA THR A 76 0.27 8.78 17.79
C THR A 76 1.47 8.25 17.01
N GLY A 77 1.54 6.95 16.75
CA GLY A 77 2.66 6.29 16.03
C GLY A 77 2.50 6.21 14.53
N MET A 78 1.29 6.49 14.02
CA MET A 78 1.06 6.39 12.57
C MET A 78 1.55 7.64 11.84
N PRO A 79 2.27 7.48 10.72
CA PRO A 79 2.61 8.61 9.85
C PRO A 79 1.35 9.31 9.33
N VAL A 80 1.26 10.63 9.53
CA VAL A 80 0.15 11.45 9.03
C VAL A 80 0.35 11.90 7.59
N ALA A 81 1.60 11.91 7.12
CA ALA A 81 1.96 12.15 5.73
C ALA A 81 3.22 11.36 5.39
N ARG A 82 3.37 11.05 4.12
CA ARG A 82 4.55 10.36 3.58
C ARG A 82 4.76 10.71 2.12
N THR A 83 6.01 10.60 1.66
CA THR A 83 6.41 10.76 0.26
C THR A 83 7.72 10.03 0.03
N VAL A 84 8.09 9.86 -1.23
CA VAL A 84 9.36 9.24 -1.62
C VAL A 84 10.29 10.32 -2.16
N THR A 85 11.53 10.33 -1.71
CA THR A 85 12.57 11.23 -2.23
C THR A 85 13.01 10.82 -3.64
N PRO A 86 13.74 11.70 -4.37
CA PRO A 86 14.35 11.31 -5.64
C PRO A 86 15.32 10.11 -5.54
N ASP A 87 15.91 9.90 -4.37
CA ASP A 87 16.84 8.79 -4.11
C ASP A 87 16.14 7.48 -3.73
N GLY A 88 14.80 7.50 -3.58
CA GLY A 88 14.00 6.31 -3.24
C GLY A 88 13.71 6.13 -1.75
N ASP A 89 14.22 6.99 -0.88
CA ASP A 89 13.90 6.97 0.55
C ASP A 89 12.48 7.41 0.82
N VAL A 90 11.87 6.91 1.89
CA VAL A 90 10.54 7.33 2.30
C VAL A 90 10.62 8.33 3.45
N ILE A 91 10.09 9.53 3.24
CA ILE A 91 9.93 10.53 4.28
C ILE A 91 8.58 10.34 4.96
N LEU A 92 8.60 10.25 6.28
CA LEU A 92 7.44 10.06 7.14
C LEU A 92 7.27 11.28 8.06
N LEU A 93 6.08 11.85 8.12
CA LEU A 93 5.74 12.86 9.12
C LEU A 93 4.97 12.18 10.26
N VAL A 94 5.56 12.18 11.46
CA VAL A 94 5.00 11.55 12.65
C VAL A 94 4.89 12.56 13.80
N SER A 95 4.05 12.24 14.80
CA SER A 95 4.08 13.01 16.05
C SER A 95 5.47 12.94 16.71
N GLY A 96 5.98 14.07 17.20
CA GLY A 96 7.24 14.10 17.97
C GLY A 96 7.18 13.28 19.26
N GLU A 97 5.98 12.99 19.77
CA GLU A 97 5.74 12.13 20.92
C GLU A 97 5.61 10.65 20.56
N SER A 98 5.65 10.30 19.28
CA SER A 98 5.56 8.91 18.85
C SER A 98 6.75 8.07 19.33
N ALA A 99 6.53 6.78 19.50
CA ALA A 99 7.61 5.85 19.85
C ALA A 99 8.73 5.86 18.81
N ALA A 100 8.37 5.98 17.52
CA ALA A 100 9.32 6.05 16.42
C ALA A 100 10.18 7.32 16.48
N ALA A 101 9.58 8.50 16.74
CA ALA A 101 10.32 9.75 16.88
C ALA A 101 11.31 9.70 18.07
N ARG A 102 10.87 9.17 19.22
CA ARG A 102 11.74 9.01 20.38
C ARG A 102 12.86 8.01 20.12
N ALA A 103 12.56 6.86 19.52
CA ALA A 103 13.58 5.86 19.20
C ALA A 103 14.61 6.45 18.24
N ALA A 104 14.18 7.08 17.15
CA ALA A 104 15.07 7.70 16.17
C ALA A 104 15.91 8.85 16.76
N ALA A 105 15.40 9.59 17.75
CA ALA A 105 16.17 10.64 18.42
C ALA A 105 17.32 10.11 19.27
N HIS A 106 17.23 8.86 19.77
CA HIS A 106 18.21 8.24 20.65
C HIS A 106 19.07 7.17 19.96
N ALA A 107 18.68 6.73 18.77
CA ALA A 107 19.47 5.79 17.99
C ALA A 107 20.78 6.43 17.54
N GLN A 108 21.84 5.63 17.46
CA GLN A 108 23.02 5.98 16.70
C GLN A 108 22.72 5.76 15.22
N ASP A 109 23.48 6.41 14.35
CA ASP A 109 23.25 6.32 12.90
C ASP A 109 23.23 4.82 12.49
N ASP A 110 22.26 4.47 11.65
CA ASP A 110 22.03 3.13 11.07
C ASP A 110 21.66 1.99 12.03
N ASP A 111 21.40 2.27 13.30
CA ASP A 111 21.08 1.23 14.30
C ASP A 111 19.56 0.94 14.40
N LEU A 112 18.69 1.76 13.82
CA LEU A 112 17.25 1.63 13.98
C LEU A 112 16.59 1.08 12.71
N THR A 113 16.38 -0.23 12.70
CA THR A 113 15.57 -0.86 11.66
C THR A 113 14.10 -0.55 11.83
N ALA A 114 13.40 -0.25 10.75
CA ALA A 114 11.97 -0.04 10.72
C ALA A 114 11.29 -0.73 9.55
N VAL A 115 10.01 -1.01 9.73
CA VAL A 115 9.12 -1.56 8.72
C VAL A 115 7.91 -0.67 8.60
N ILE A 116 7.61 -0.20 7.40
CA ILE A 116 6.31 0.37 7.07
C ILE A 116 5.51 -0.67 6.29
N GLU A 117 4.26 -0.84 6.68
CA GLU A 117 3.29 -1.65 5.96
C GLU A 117 2.12 -0.78 5.53
N ILE A 118 1.83 -0.79 4.24
CA ILE A 118 0.76 0.00 3.64
C ILE A 118 -0.29 -0.97 3.14
N THR A 119 -1.53 -0.80 3.61
CA THR A 119 -2.67 -1.64 3.22
C THR A 119 -3.65 -0.83 2.40
N ASP A 120 -3.86 -1.26 1.17
CA ASP A 120 -4.82 -0.68 0.25
C ASP A 120 -6.17 -1.39 0.34
N VAL A 121 -7.23 -0.63 0.52
CA VAL A 121 -8.59 -1.14 0.71
C VAL A 121 -9.53 -0.50 -0.30
N ALA A 122 -10.32 -1.33 -1.00
CA ALA A 122 -11.31 -0.85 -1.97
C ALA A 122 -12.24 0.20 -1.33
N PRO A 123 -12.47 1.34 -1.99
CA PRO A 123 -13.30 2.43 -1.46
C PRO A 123 -14.80 2.15 -1.57
N VAL A 124 -15.18 1.02 -2.15
CA VAL A 124 -16.56 0.56 -2.35
C VAL A 124 -16.82 -0.73 -1.60
N SER A 125 -18.09 -1.05 -1.34
CA SER A 125 -18.46 -2.29 -0.66
C SER A 125 -18.33 -3.48 -1.61
N VAL A 126 -17.38 -4.39 -1.29
CA VAL A 126 -17.09 -5.58 -2.09
C VAL A 126 -16.50 -6.66 -1.20
N PRO A 127 -16.77 -7.97 -1.46
CA PRO A 127 -16.04 -9.04 -0.80
C PRO A 127 -14.54 -8.96 -1.08
N HIS A 128 -13.71 -9.34 -0.10
CA HIS A 128 -12.25 -9.27 -0.19
C HIS A 128 -11.76 -7.85 -0.55
N ARG A 129 -12.02 -6.91 0.36
CA ARG A 129 -11.77 -5.47 0.15
C ARG A 129 -10.29 -5.09 0.09
N ILE A 130 -9.39 -5.88 0.68
CA ILE A 130 -7.95 -5.60 0.63
C ILE A 130 -7.48 -5.83 -0.79
N ARG A 131 -7.00 -4.77 -1.44
CA ARG A 131 -6.52 -4.79 -2.83
C ARG A 131 -5.02 -5.03 -2.93
N GLY A 132 -4.27 -4.64 -1.89
CA GLY A 132 -2.84 -4.81 -1.86
C GLY A 132 -2.22 -4.46 -0.52
N ARG A 133 -1.02 -4.97 -0.32
CA ARG A 133 -0.13 -4.64 0.79
C ARG A 133 1.27 -4.42 0.24
N ALA A 134 1.88 -3.29 0.60
CA ALA A 134 3.28 -3.04 0.37
C ALA A 134 4.01 -2.99 1.71
N ARG A 135 5.12 -3.70 1.83
CA ARG A 135 5.99 -3.69 2.99
C ARG A 135 7.37 -3.19 2.58
N LEU A 136 7.82 -2.13 3.23
CA LEU A 136 9.14 -1.55 3.02
C LEU A 136 9.92 -1.65 4.33
N THR A 137 11.09 -2.24 4.26
CA THR A 137 12.00 -2.42 5.40
C THR A 137 13.27 -1.62 5.13
N GLY A 138 13.82 -0.99 6.18
CA GLY A 138 15.02 -0.20 6.04
C GLY A 138 15.48 0.41 7.35
N TRP A 139 16.37 1.40 7.25
CA TRP A 139 16.92 2.11 8.39
C TRP A 139 16.20 3.44 8.58
N LEU A 140 15.81 3.73 9.83
CA LEU A 140 15.02 4.89 10.19
C LEU A 140 15.90 5.92 10.90
N THR A 141 16.01 7.10 10.30
CA THR A 141 16.78 8.23 10.85
C THR A 141 15.92 9.49 10.95
N PRO A 142 16.17 10.42 11.89
CA PRO A 142 15.48 11.68 11.92
C PRO A 142 16.03 12.62 10.84
N VAL A 143 15.16 13.28 10.09
CA VAL A 143 15.55 14.32 9.13
C VAL A 143 16.00 15.57 9.91
N ARG A 144 17.26 15.97 9.74
CA ARG A 144 17.88 17.08 10.46
C ARG A 144 18.58 18.05 9.51
N GLY A 145 18.93 19.24 10.02
CA GLY A 145 19.77 20.19 9.31
C GLY A 145 19.22 20.64 7.95
N ASP A 146 20.10 20.70 6.97
CA ASP A 146 19.84 21.28 5.64
C ASP A 146 18.87 20.43 4.78
N ASP A 147 18.66 19.16 5.11
CA ASP A 147 17.71 18.29 4.39
C ASP A 147 16.24 18.59 4.76
N ARG A 148 16.03 19.18 5.94
CA ARG A 148 14.69 19.38 6.49
C ARG A 148 13.78 20.24 5.59
N PRO A 149 14.19 21.38 5.06
CA PRO A 149 13.36 22.20 4.16
C PRO A 149 13.01 21.45 2.86
N ALA A 150 13.95 20.72 2.27
CA ALA A 150 13.70 19.96 1.05
C ALA A 150 12.66 18.83 1.28
N CYS A 151 12.81 18.06 2.36
CA CYS A 151 11.83 17.02 2.72
C CYS A 151 10.45 17.61 3.05
N ALA A 152 10.40 18.78 3.71
CA ALA A 152 9.15 19.47 3.99
C ALA A 152 8.44 19.92 2.71
N ALA A 153 9.19 20.43 1.73
CA ALA A 153 8.65 20.81 0.43
C ALA A 153 8.06 19.61 -0.31
N LEU A 154 8.75 18.47 -0.35
CA LEU A 154 8.23 17.23 -0.96
C LEU A 154 6.92 16.76 -0.32
N LEU A 155 6.83 16.79 1.02
CA LEU A 155 5.59 16.45 1.73
C LEU A 155 4.46 17.42 1.39
N ALA A 156 4.74 18.73 1.29
CA ALA A 156 3.76 19.75 0.97
C ALA A 156 3.22 19.65 -0.46
N GLU A 157 4.08 19.30 -1.43
CA GLU A 157 3.67 19.08 -2.82
C GLU A 157 2.64 17.96 -2.95
N ARG A 158 2.78 16.91 -2.15
CA ARG A 158 1.88 15.75 -2.20
C ARG A 158 0.55 15.97 -1.48
N ARG A 159 0.47 16.94 -0.56
CA ARG A 159 -0.75 17.25 0.20
C ARG A 159 -1.04 18.74 0.34
N PRO A 160 -1.29 19.46 -0.75
CA PRO A 160 -1.50 20.91 -0.70
C PRO A 160 -2.76 21.33 0.07
N ALA A 161 -3.75 20.45 0.24
CA ALA A 161 -5.07 20.80 0.77
C ALA A 161 -5.40 20.20 2.16
N ALA A 162 -4.54 19.42 2.76
CA ALA A 162 -4.93 18.60 3.92
C ALA A 162 -4.85 19.29 5.28
N GLY A 163 -4.56 20.60 5.33
CA GLY A 163 -4.43 21.30 6.63
C GLY A 163 -3.37 20.67 7.54
N LEU A 164 -2.37 19.99 6.95
CA LEU A 164 -1.22 19.52 7.72
C LEU A 164 -0.53 20.73 8.32
N PRO A 165 -0.22 20.69 9.63
CA PRO A 165 0.60 21.74 10.22
C PRO A 165 1.90 21.81 9.45
N ALA A 166 2.32 23.03 9.09
CA ALA A 166 3.62 23.24 8.45
C ALA A 166 4.68 22.60 9.36
N PRO A 167 5.52 21.68 8.86
CA PRO A 167 6.52 21.01 9.71
C PRO A 167 7.53 21.96 10.35
N ASP A 168 7.62 23.17 9.82
CA ASP A 168 8.46 24.29 10.32
C ASP A 168 7.64 25.55 10.62
N GLY A 169 6.31 25.46 10.70
CA GLY A 169 5.43 26.58 11.04
C GLY A 169 5.67 27.08 12.46
N PRO A 170 5.38 28.38 12.74
CA PRO A 170 5.40 28.88 14.11
C PRO A 170 4.43 28.03 14.97
N PRO A 171 4.74 27.81 16.25
CA PRO A 171 3.85 27.07 17.14
C PRO A 171 2.47 27.75 17.13
N GLU A 172 1.42 26.94 16.95
CA GLU A 172 0.05 27.43 17.10
C GLU A 172 -0.17 28.05 18.48
N PRO A 173 -1.14 28.98 18.61
CA PRO A 173 -1.35 29.72 19.86
C PRO A 173 -1.58 28.77 21.06
N PRO A 174 -1.33 29.22 22.28
CA PRO A 174 -1.05 28.42 23.49
C PRO A 174 -2.19 27.52 24.00
N TYR A 175 -3.29 27.43 23.30
CA TYR A 175 -4.43 26.56 23.65
C TYR A 175 -4.58 25.30 22.79
N ALA A 176 -3.83 25.20 21.69
CA ALA A 176 -3.72 23.96 20.91
C ALA A 176 -2.44 23.26 21.38
N VAL A 177 -2.56 22.20 22.16
CA VAL A 177 -1.47 21.26 22.39
C VAL A 177 -1.26 20.51 21.07
N SER A 178 -0.66 21.19 20.09
CA SER A 178 -0.24 20.56 18.85
C SER A 178 1.03 19.76 19.16
N PRO A 179 1.01 18.43 19.03
CA PRO A 179 2.24 17.67 19.21
C PRO A 179 3.27 18.18 18.19
N ALA A 180 4.49 18.42 18.67
CA ALA A 180 5.57 18.76 17.75
C ALA A 180 5.70 17.65 16.69
N TRP A 181 5.80 18.04 15.42
CA TRP A 181 5.95 17.10 14.33
C TRP A 181 7.41 16.78 14.07
N THR A 182 7.70 15.52 13.77
CA THR A 182 9.03 15.02 13.44
C THR A 182 8.98 14.37 12.07
N MET A 183 9.95 14.74 11.22
CA MET A 183 10.19 14.05 9.97
C MET A 183 11.22 12.95 10.18
N LEU A 184 10.89 11.75 9.74
CA LEU A 184 11.77 10.59 9.73
C LEU A 184 12.04 10.18 8.29
N ARG A 185 13.26 9.73 8.01
CA ARG A 185 13.66 9.14 6.74
C ARG A 185 13.80 7.64 6.94
N LEU A 186 13.13 6.85 6.12
CA LEU A 186 13.38 5.43 5.97
C LEU A 186 14.23 5.23 4.72
N GLU A 187 15.49 4.90 4.90
CA GLU A 187 16.37 4.42 3.84
C GLU A 187 15.97 2.99 3.51
N VAL A 188 15.37 2.81 2.32
CA VAL A 188 14.70 1.56 1.97
C VAL A 188 15.70 0.52 1.49
N GLY A 189 15.76 -0.63 2.15
CA GLY A 189 16.63 -1.76 1.76
C GLY A 189 15.89 -2.94 1.15
N GLU A 190 14.60 -3.12 1.47
CA GLU A 190 13.81 -4.22 0.95
C GLU A 190 12.36 -3.81 0.76
N ILE A 191 11.76 -4.23 -0.36
CA ILE A 191 10.37 -3.94 -0.70
C ILE A 191 9.69 -5.23 -1.17
N THR A 192 8.55 -5.54 -0.55
CA THR A 192 7.64 -6.59 -1.02
C THR A 192 6.26 -6.01 -1.28
N LEU A 193 5.66 -6.44 -2.38
CA LEU A 193 4.30 -6.08 -2.79
C LEU A 193 3.48 -7.35 -2.95
N ASP A 194 2.29 -7.37 -2.37
CA ASP A 194 1.29 -8.41 -2.60
C ASP A 194 -0.06 -7.74 -2.88
N ASP A 195 -0.49 -7.80 -4.13
CA ASP A 195 -1.68 -7.09 -4.58
C ASP A 195 -2.55 -7.92 -5.54
N LEU A 196 -3.50 -7.26 -6.20
CA LEU A 196 -4.38 -7.88 -7.19
C LEU A 196 -3.66 -8.52 -8.37
N TRP A 197 -2.36 -8.25 -8.55
CA TRP A 197 -1.53 -8.82 -9.61
C TRP A 197 -0.67 -9.98 -9.11
N GLY A 198 -0.53 -10.13 -7.82
CA GLY A 198 0.24 -11.18 -7.15
C GLY A 198 1.32 -10.62 -6.26
N ALA A 199 2.16 -11.50 -5.75
CA ALA A 199 3.29 -11.14 -4.91
C ALA A 199 4.54 -10.96 -5.75
N GLU A 200 5.28 -9.88 -5.49
CA GLU A 200 6.57 -9.61 -6.12
C GLU A 200 7.51 -8.85 -5.18
N HIS A 201 8.79 -8.95 -5.46
CA HIS A 201 9.85 -8.17 -4.84
C HIS A 201 10.19 -6.98 -5.75
N VAL A 202 10.38 -5.81 -5.15
CA VAL A 202 10.70 -4.58 -5.89
C VAL A 202 12.05 -4.06 -5.42
N GLU A 203 12.94 -3.79 -6.35
CA GLU A 203 14.25 -3.22 -6.04
C GLU A 203 14.12 -1.75 -5.62
N PRO A 204 14.86 -1.28 -4.59
CA PRO A 204 14.82 0.11 -4.13
C PRO A 204 15.13 1.12 -5.24
N GLU A 205 16.08 0.81 -6.13
CA GLU A 205 16.44 1.66 -7.27
C GLU A 205 15.29 1.80 -8.27
N ALA A 206 14.48 0.74 -8.43
CA ALA A 206 13.29 0.80 -9.27
C ALA A 206 12.21 1.70 -8.65
N LEU A 207 12.07 1.69 -7.30
CA LEU A 207 11.18 2.62 -6.60
C LEU A 207 11.61 4.08 -6.78
N ALA A 208 12.93 4.36 -6.70
CA ALA A 208 13.48 5.69 -6.91
C ALA A 208 13.15 6.24 -8.32
N ALA A 209 13.23 5.37 -9.33
CA ALA A 209 12.97 5.73 -10.74
C ALA A 209 11.47 5.75 -11.11
N ALA A 210 10.60 5.19 -10.27
CA ALA A 210 9.18 5.07 -10.57
C ALA A 210 8.43 6.37 -10.31
N GLU A 211 7.35 6.56 -11.06
CA GLU A 211 6.39 7.65 -10.85
C GLU A 211 5.06 7.08 -10.33
N PRO A 212 4.34 7.78 -9.45
CA PRO A 212 3.02 7.35 -9.02
C PRO A 212 2.02 7.46 -10.17
N ASP A 213 0.98 6.61 -10.14
CA ASP A 213 -0.08 6.69 -11.12
C ASP A 213 -0.84 8.02 -11.02
N PRO A 214 -1.01 8.77 -12.12
CA PRO A 214 -1.68 10.08 -12.10
C PRO A 214 -3.17 9.99 -11.72
N MET A 215 -3.79 8.80 -11.84
CA MET A 215 -5.19 8.60 -11.46
C MET A 215 -5.37 8.35 -9.96
N ALA A 216 -4.32 8.04 -9.21
CA ALA A 216 -4.38 7.67 -7.79
C ALA A 216 -5.08 8.73 -6.90
N ALA A 217 -4.85 10.01 -7.17
CA ALA A 217 -5.49 11.10 -6.42
C ALA A 217 -7.02 11.15 -6.59
N HIS A 218 -7.54 10.59 -7.68
CA HIS A 218 -8.94 10.65 -8.06
C HIS A 218 -9.64 9.28 -7.98
N GLU A 219 -8.88 8.20 -7.81
CA GLU A 219 -9.38 6.83 -7.90
C GLU A 219 -10.58 6.60 -6.96
N THR A 220 -10.45 7.01 -5.71
CA THR A 220 -11.50 6.79 -4.70
C THR A 220 -12.83 7.40 -5.10
N GLU A 221 -12.84 8.67 -5.49
CA GLU A 221 -14.06 9.38 -5.89
C GLU A 221 -14.65 8.79 -7.17
N LEU A 222 -13.80 8.42 -8.12
CA LEU A 222 -14.20 7.84 -9.39
C LEU A 222 -14.83 6.45 -9.22
N LEU A 223 -14.22 5.58 -8.41
CA LEU A 223 -14.78 4.25 -8.12
C LEU A 223 -16.11 4.35 -7.38
N GLN A 224 -16.22 5.25 -6.40
CA GLN A 224 -17.48 5.50 -5.70
C GLN A 224 -18.56 6.03 -6.65
N HIS A 225 -18.21 6.98 -7.53
CA HIS A 225 -19.12 7.50 -8.55
C HIS A 225 -19.58 6.41 -9.53
N LEU A 226 -18.65 5.62 -10.07
CA LEU A 226 -18.98 4.53 -10.97
C LEU A 226 -19.91 3.51 -10.30
N TYR A 227 -19.62 3.17 -9.04
CA TYR A 227 -20.46 2.24 -8.27
C TYR A 227 -21.88 2.77 -8.05
N ALA A 228 -22.00 4.05 -7.66
CA ALA A 228 -23.31 4.65 -7.33
C ALA A 228 -24.17 5.00 -8.55
N ALA A 229 -23.55 5.48 -9.64
CA ALA A 229 -24.25 6.06 -10.77
C ALA A 229 -24.27 5.20 -12.04
N HIS A 230 -23.40 4.20 -12.15
CA HIS A 230 -23.19 3.45 -13.39
C HIS A 230 -23.20 1.92 -13.20
N GLY A 231 -23.81 1.40 -12.14
CA GLY A 231 -23.86 -0.03 -11.84
C GLY A 231 -24.39 -0.88 -12.99
N ASP A 232 -25.47 -0.46 -13.64
CA ASP A 232 -26.04 -1.19 -14.79
C ASP A 232 -25.06 -1.26 -15.97
N ARG A 233 -24.37 -0.15 -16.25
CA ARG A 233 -23.37 -0.11 -17.32
C ARG A 233 -22.13 -0.94 -17.02
N LEU A 234 -21.71 -0.99 -15.76
CA LEU A 234 -20.63 -1.88 -15.32
C LEU A 234 -21.03 -3.35 -15.54
N GLY A 235 -22.29 -3.70 -15.31
CA GLY A 235 -22.83 -5.02 -15.56
C GLY A 235 -22.70 -5.44 -17.03
N THR A 236 -22.93 -4.54 -17.98
CA THR A 236 -22.83 -4.85 -19.42
C THR A 236 -21.41 -5.24 -19.86
N LEU A 237 -20.37 -4.76 -19.16
CA LEU A 237 -18.98 -5.12 -19.44
C LEU A 237 -18.70 -6.62 -19.27
N CYS A 238 -19.54 -7.34 -18.54
CA CYS A 238 -19.42 -8.78 -18.40
C CYS A 238 -19.52 -9.51 -19.76
N GLY A 239 -20.29 -8.96 -20.70
CA GLY A 239 -20.39 -9.48 -22.06
C GLY A 239 -19.05 -9.52 -22.82
N LEU A 240 -18.17 -8.54 -22.58
CA LEU A 240 -16.85 -8.46 -23.22
C LEU A 240 -15.88 -9.57 -22.78
N VAL A 241 -16.09 -10.17 -21.59
CA VAL A 241 -15.26 -11.25 -21.08
C VAL A 241 -15.85 -12.64 -21.35
N GLY A 242 -16.95 -12.71 -22.10
CA GLY A 242 -17.58 -13.97 -22.50
C GLY A 242 -18.15 -14.79 -21.32
N ALA A 243 -18.47 -14.14 -20.22
CA ALA A 243 -19.04 -14.81 -19.05
C ALA A 243 -20.49 -15.25 -19.35
N ARG A 244 -20.72 -16.56 -19.30
CA ARG A 244 -22.07 -17.13 -19.44
C ARG A 244 -22.87 -16.87 -18.16
N GLY A 245 -24.13 -16.45 -18.28
CA GLY A 245 -25.00 -16.19 -17.14
C GLY A 245 -24.80 -14.78 -16.54
N ALA A 246 -24.42 -13.81 -17.35
CA ALA A 246 -24.20 -12.42 -16.96
C ALA A 246 -25.39 -11.73 -16.29
N GLU A 247 -26.62 -12.21 -16.53
CA GLU A 247 -27.91 -11.59 -16.11
C GLU A 247 -28.08 -11.47 -14.59
N HIS A 248 -27.27 -12.20 -13.81
CA HIS A 248 -27.38 -12.24 -12.34
C HIS A 248 -26.10 -11.76 -11.63
N LEU A 249 -25.14 -11.23 -12.39
CA LEU A 249 -23.88 -10.78 -11.83
C LEU A 249 -23.99 -9.32 -11.36
N THR A 250 -23.51 -9.09 -10.13
CA THR A 250 -23.27 -7.73 -9.64
C THR A 250 -21.85 -7.32 -9.98
N ALA A 251 -21.72 -6.21 -10.70
CA ALA A 251 -20.44 -5.63 -11.09
C ALA A 251 -20.02 -4.53 -10.11
N VAL A 252 -18.85 -4.66 -9.51
CA VAL A 252 -18.30 -3.68 -8.56
C VAL A 252 -16.96 -3.17 -9.09
N PRO A 253 -16.79 -1.85 -9.32
CA PRO A 253 -15.51 -1.31 -9.77
C PRO A 253 -14.50 -1.40 -8.62
N LEU A 254 -13.43 -2.17 -8.83
CA LEU A 254 -12.50 -2.56 -7.78
C LEU A 254 -11.25 -1.68 -7.73
N ALA A 255 -10.66 -1.41 -8.90
CA ALA A 255 -9.45 -0.60 -9.04
C ALA A 255 -9.42 0.12 -10.38
N LEU A 256 -8.79 1.29 -10.40
CA LEU A 256 -8.63 2.13 -11.58
C LEU A 256 -7.21 2.70 -11.60
N ASP A 257 -6.54 2.57 -12.72
CA ASP A 257 -5.25 3.21 -12.98
C ASP A 257 -5.22 3.80 -14.40
N ARG A 258 -4.13 4.42 -14.79
CA ARG A 258 -3.98 5.04 -16.12
C ARG A 258 -4.15 4.08 -17.29
N LEU A 259 -4.04 2.77 -17.06
CA LEU A 259 -4.06 1.74 -18.10
C LEU A 259 -5.43 1.07 -18.25
N GLY A 260 -6.32 1.16 -17.21
CA GLY A 260 -7.62 0.50 -17.29
C GLY A 260 -8.42 0.44 -16.00
N LEU A 261 -9.56 -0.22 -16.07
CA LEU A 261 -10.52 -0.43 -14.99
C LEU A 261 -10.59 -1.92 -14.64
N ARG A 262 -10.52 -2.26 -13.37
CA ARG A 262 -10.77 -3.60 -12.86
C ARG A 262 -12.13 -3.65 -12.18
N ILE A 263 -12.90 -4.66 -12.53
CA ILE A 263 -14.24 -4.90 -11.99
C ILE A 263 -14.28 -6.29 -11.37
N ARG A 264 -14.87 -6.39 -10.19
CA ARG A 264 -15.21 -7.65 -9.55
C ARG A 264 -16.66 -7.99 -9.84
N PHE A 265 -16.89 -9.16 -10.42
CA PHE A 265 -18.20 -9.72 -10.66
C PHE A 265 -18.53 -10.71 -9.55
N THR A 266 -19.72 -10.58 -8.94
CA THR A 266 -20.20 -11.42 -7.84
C THR A 266 -21.62 -11.91 -8.13
N GLY A 267 -22.08 -12.94 -7.42
CA GLY A 267 -23.45 -13.48 -7.58
C GLY A 267 -23.57 -14.65 -8.56
N GLY A 268 -22.53 -14.99 -9.31
CA GLY A 268 -22.54 -16.15 -10.20
C GLY A 268 -22.32 -17.48 -9.45
N ALA A 269 -22.81 -18.57 -10.02
CA ALA A 269 -22.65 -19.92 -9.46
C ALA A 269 -21.19 -20.40 -9.39
N ALA A 270 -20.31 -19.82 -10.22
CA ALA A 270 -18.87 -20.12 -10.25
C ALA A 270 -18.05 -19.34 -9.21
N GLY A 271 -18.71 -18.52 -8.38
CA GLY A 271 -18.05 -17.63 -7.42
C GLY A 271 -17.62 -16.29 -8.02
N PRO A 272 -17.03 -15.40 -7.21
CA PRO A 272 -16.56 -14.10 -7.66
C PRO A 272 -15.34 -14.22 -8.58
N PHE A 273 -15.25 -13.33 -9.56
CA PHE A 273 -14.07 -13.21 -10.42
C PHE A 273 -13.80 -11.77 -10.76
N ASP A 274 -12.52 -11.44 -11.05
CA ASP A 274 -12.10 -10.11 -11.50
C ASP A 274 -11.88 -10.11 -13.00
N ALA A 275 -12.31 -9.02 -13.65
CA ALA A 275 -11.97 -8.73 -15.02
C ALA A 275 -11.28 -7.35 -15.10
N ARG A 276 -10.25 -7.27 -15.94
CA ARG A 276 -9.58 -6.05 -16.29
C ARG A 276 -9.98 -5.61 -17.68
N PHE A 277 -10.33 -4.34 -17.81
CA PHE A 277 -10.68 -3.68 -19.07
C PHE A 277 -9.64 -2.60 -19.33
N ASP A 278 -8.74 -2.88 -20.27
CA ASP A 278 -7.69 -1.95 -20.67
C ASP A 278 -8.28 -0.78 -21.45
N PHE A 279 -7.79 0.42 -21.16
CA PHE A 279 -8.08 1.59 -21.99
C PHE A 279 -7.32 1.49 -23.33
N PRO A 280 -7.84 2.02 -24.43
CA PRO A 280 -7.13 2.00 -25.71
C PRO A 280 -5.73 2.60 -25.61
N GLU A 281 -5.60 3.71 -24.88
CA GLU A 281 -4.34 4.41 -24.59
C GLU A 281 -4.26 4.74 -23.10
N PRO A 282 -3.04 4.87 -22.53
CA PRO A 282 -2.89 5.32 -21.15
C PRO A 282 -3.51 6.71 -20.96
N VAL A 283 -4.25 6.88 -19.88
CA VAL A 283 -4.87 8.16 -19.53
C VAL A 283 -4.00 8.96 -18.58
N ALA A 284 -3.86 10.26 -18.82
CA ALA A 284 -3.06 11.16 -17.99
C ALA A 284 -3.91 12.09 -17.11
N ASP A 285 -5.21 12.23 -17.43
CA ASP A 285 -6.10 13.16 -16.76
C ASP A 285 -7.57 12.68 -16.76
N ILE A 286 -8.42 13.39 -16.03
CA ILE A 286 -9.85 13.09 -15.92
C ILE A 286 -10.58 13.19 -17.26
N CYS A 287 -10.15 14.08 -18.15
CA CYS A 287 -10.79 14.22 -19.47
C CYS A 287 -10.50 13.01 -20.36
N GLY A 288 -9.26 12.52 -20.36
CA GLY A 288 -8.84 11.29 -21.01
C GLY A 288 -9.60 10.08 -20.45
N LEU A 289 -9.69 10.01 -19.11
CA LEU A 289 -10.41 8.93 -18.44
C LEU A 289 -11.89 8.88 -18.83
N ARG A 290 -12.59 10.03 -18.84
CA ARG A 290 -14.00 10.07 -19.27
C ARG A 290 -14.20 9.52 -20.68
N ARG A 291 -13.30 9.86 -21.60
CA ARG A 291 -13.33 9.33 -22.99
C ARG A 291 -13.09 7.82 -23.01
N ALA A 292 -12.09 7.34 -22.27
CA ALA A 292 -11.75 5.93 -22.20
C ALA A 292 -12.89 5.07 -21.63
N VAL A 293 -13.49 5.50 -20.52
CA VAL A 293 -14.66 4.83 -19.92
C VAL A 293 -15.88 4.87 -20.83
N HIS A 294 -16.12 5.98 -21.53
CA HIS A 294 -17.20 6.06 -22.50
C HIS A 294 -16.98 5.06 -23.66
N THR A 295 -15.76 4.93 -24.15
CA THR A 295 -15.40 3.96 -25.18
C THR A 295 -15.64 2.53 -24.73
N LEU A 296 -15.26 2.18 -23.48
CA LEU A 296 -15.53 0.86 -22.90
C LEU A 296 -17.03 0.55 -22.84
N PHE A 297 -17.84 1.48 -22.35
CA PHE A 297 -19.29 1.27 -22.28
C PHE A 297 -19.94 1.19 -23.67
N SER A 298 -19.44 1.93 -24.64
CA SER A 298 -19.92 1.84 -26.02
C SER A 298 -19.60 0.49 -26.65
N ALA A 299 -18.42 -0.06 -26.41
CA ALA A 299 -18.01 -1.38 -26.89
C ALA A 299 -18.86 -2.51 -26.27
N ALA A 300 -19.33 -2.36 -25.05
CA ALA A 300 -20.17 -3.35 -24.37
C ALA A 300 -21.66 -3.30 -24.79
N ALA A 301 -22.08 -2.25 -25.48
CA ALA A 301 -23.47 -2.06 -25.93
C ALA A 301 -23.72 -2.70 -27.33
N HIS A 302 -22.67 -3.18 -28.00
CA HIS A 302 -22.70 -3.82 -29.30
C HIS A 302 -22.35 -5.30 -29.23
#